data_d255bf41f61457a03181777b9c850ff0
#
_entry.id   d255bf41f61457a03181777b9c850ff0
#
_cell.length_a   1.000
_cell.length_b   1.000
_cell.length_c   1.000
_cell.angle_alpha   90.00
_cell.angle_beta   90.00
_cell.angle_gamma   90.00
#
_symmetry.space_group_name_H-M   'P 1'
#
loop_
_entity.id
_entity.type
_entity.pdbx_description
1 polymer ?
#
loop_
_entity_poly.entity_id
_entity_poly.type
_entity_poly.pdbx_seq_one_letter_code
_entity_poly.pdbx_strand_id
1 'polypeptide(L)'
;MDLGLSGKVAVVSGSTAGIGLAIAGALAAEGAEVVVNGRTEGRVAAALGKIKERVAGARVRGVAADLGTLEGVNAFLEREAEADVLVNSLGIFEAKPFAEIPDADWMRFFEVNVLSGVRLARAYLPGMLRKNWGRIIFISSESAQQIPAEMIHYGMTKTAQVAVARGLAESVAGTGVTVNSVLPGPTASEGVGDFVAGMAKQQKVSKAEIEKLFFEKVRPSSLLKRFETTEEVGAVVAFVASAAAAAINGAAIRAEGGVVRSIF
;
A
#
# COMPACT_ATOMS: atom_id res chain seq x y z
N MET A 1 5.70 20.19 -10.36
CA MET A 1 6.12 20.44 -8.94
C MET A 1 7.31 19.52 -8.71
N ASP A 2 8.41 20.04 -8.17
CA ASP A 2 9.50 19.17 -7.73
C ASP A 2 9.10 18.55 -6.39
N LEU A 3 9.06 17.22 -6.32
CA LEU A 3 8.72 16.49 -5.10
C LEU A 3 9.93 16.26 -4.19
N GLY A 4 11.16 16.60 -4.64
CA GLY A 4 12.38 16.45 -3.85
C GLY A 4 12.72 14.98 -3.52
N LEU A 5 12.34 14.04 -4.39
CA LEU A 5 12.60 12.61 -4.21
C LEU A 5 13.86 12.12 -4.95
N SER A 6 14.47 12.97 -5.77
CA SER A 6 15.69 12.61 -6.50
C SER A 6 16.80 12.18 -5.53
N GLY A 7 17.38 11.00 -5.77
CA GLY A 7 18.44 10.42 -4.94
C GLY A 7 17.99 9.85 -3.59
N LYS A 8 16.69 9.86 -3.27
CA LYS A 8 16.14 9.17 -2.10
C LYS A 8 15.98 7.69 -2.36
N VAL A 9 16.33 6.87 -1.39
CA VAL A 9 16.09 5.42 -1.44
C VAL A 9 14.68 5.12 -0.93
N ALA A 10 13.84 4.56 -1.80
CA ALA A 10 12.46 4.21 -1.49
C ALA A 10 12.24 2.69 -1.52
N VAL A 11 11.88 2.10 -0.39
CA VAL A 11 11.49 0.70 -0.27
C VAL A 11 9.97 0.60 -0.36
N VAL A 12 9.47 -0.22 -1.30
CA VAL A 12 8.03 -0.49 -1.46
C VAL A 12 7.79 -1.99 -1.28
N SER A 13 7.18 -2.38 -0.15
CA SER A 13 6.84 -3.79 0.09
C SER A 13 5.68 -4.25 -0.78
N GLY A 14 5.70 -5.50 -1.26
CA GLY A 14 4.62 -6.05 -2.08
C GLY A 14 4.41 -5.31 -3.42
N SER A 15 5.49 -4.89 -4.09
CA SER A 15 5.46 -3.98 -5.24
C SER A 15 5.65 -4.65 -6.60
N THR A 16 5.34 -5.95 -6.72
CA THR A 16 5.41 -6.64 -8.02
C THR A 16 4.14 -6.55 -8.86
N ALA A 17 3.05 -6.03 -8.32
CA ALA A 17 1.76 -5.90 -9.00
C ALA A 17 0.89 -4.80 -8.36
N GLY A 18 -0.21 -4.44 -9.01
CA GLY A 18 -1.26 -3.59 -8.47
C GLY A 18 -0.77 -2.23 -7.96
N ILE A 19 -1.34 -1.81 -6.83
CA ILE A 19 -1.05 -0.51 -6.20
C ILE A 19 0.44 -0.38 -5.87
N GLY A 20 1.07 -1.43 -5.31
CA GLY A 20 2.50 -1.39 -4.96
C GLY A 20 3.42 -1.16 -6.16
N LEU A 21 3.12 -1.77 -7.31
CA LEU A 21 3.87 -1.56 -8.56
C LEU A 21 3.68 -0.13 -9.09
N ALA A 22 2.46 0.39 -9.04
CA ALA A 22 2.18 1.76 -9.47
C ALA A 22 2.88 2.78 -8.57
N ILE A 23 2.90 2.56 -7.26
CA ILE A 23 3.65 3.39 -6.30
C ILE A 23 5.15 3.37 -6.63
N ALA A 24 5.72 2.17 -6.85
CA ALA A 24 7.13 2.03 -7.22
C ALA A 24 7.45 2.79 -8.51
N GLY A 25 6.58 2.71 -9.52
CA GLY A 25 6.70 3.47 -10.77
C GLY A 25 6.60 4.98 -10.56
N ALA A 26 5.65 5.45 -9.75
CA ALA A 26 5.47 6.87 -9.46
C ALA A 26 6.70 7.46 -8.73
N LEU A 27 7.22 6.75 -7.72
CA LEU A 27 8.43 7.19 -7.00
C LEU A 27 9.67 7.19 -7.92
N ALA A 28 9.80 6.19 -8.81
CA ALA A 28 10.89 6.15 -9.78
C ALA A 28 10.81 7.30 -10.80
N ALA A 29 9.60 7.69 -11.23
CA ALA A 29 9.36 8.82 -12.14
C ALA A 29 9.78 10.16 -11.50
N GLU A 30 9.68 10.27 -10.18
CA GLU A 30 10.14 11.43 -9.40
C GLU A 30 11.66 11.35 -9.03
N GLY A 31 12.40 10.39 -9.62
CA GLY A 31 13.86 10.28 -9.50
C GLY A 31 14.34 9.55 -8.25
N ALA A 32 13.48 8.88 -7.50
CA ALA A 32 13.90 8.04 -6.39
C ALA A 32 14.64 6.78 -6.88
N GLU A 33 15.49 6.22 -6.03
CA GLU A 33 16.03 4.87 -6.18
C GLU A 33 15.09 3.88 -5.51
N VAL A 34 14.35 3.11 -6.32
CA VAL A 34 13.28 2.28 -5.78
C VAL A 34 13.70 0.83 -5.62
N VAL A 35 13.48 0.29 -4.43
CA VAL A 35 13.61 -1.14 -4.12
C VAL A 35 12.24 -1.80 -4.24
N VAL A 36 12.11 -2.65 -5.24
CA VAL A 36 10.91 -3.47 -5.48
C VAL A 36 11.01 -4.77 -4.71
N ASN A 37 9.93 -5.16 -4.04
CA ASN A 37 9.87 -6.43 -3.31
C ASN A 37 8.73 -7.32 -3.78
N GLY A 38 8.98 -8.60 -3.82
CA GLY A 38 8.03 -9.67 -4.06
C GLY A 38 8.57 -11.01 -3.59
N ARG A 39 7.74 -12.04 -3.58
CA ARG A 39 8.12 -13.36 -3.04
C ARG A 39 9.07 -14.17 -3.91
N THR A 40 9.14 -13.89 -5.21
CA THR A 40 9.96 -14.66 -6.16
C THR A 40 10.76 -13.76 -7.08
N GLU A 41 11.96 -14.20 -7.45
CA GLU A 41 12.85 -13.49 -8.37
C GLU A 41 12.17 -13.19 -9.72
N GLY A 42 11.41 -14.14 -10.28
CA GLY A 42 10.72 -13.96 -11.55
C GLY A 42 9.67 -12.83 -11.51
N ARG A 43 8.89 -12.70 -10.42
CA ARG A 43 7.93 -11.61 -10.24
C ARG A 43 8.64 -10.27 -10.06
N VAL A 44 9.73 -10.25 -9.31
CA VAL A 44 10.55 -9.05 -9.11
C VAL A 44 11.14 -8.60 -10.43
N ALA A 45 11.77 -9.49 -11.20
CA ALA A 45 12.35 -9.16 -12.50
C ALA A 45 11.31 -8.61 -13.49
N ALA A 46 10.13 -9.23 -13.55
CA ALA A 46 9.02 -8.74 -14.38
C ALA A 46 8.55 -7.33 -13.99
N ALA A 47 8.46 -7.06 -12.68
CA ALA A 47 8.08 -5.74 -12.18
C ALA A 47 9.14 -4.66 -12.53
N LEU A 48 10.42 -4.98 -12.36
CA LEU A 48 11.52 -4.09 -12.76
C LEU A 48 11.47 -3.77 -14.26
N GLY A 49 11.18 -4.77 -15.11
CA GLY A 49 10.96 -4.58 -16.55
C GLY A 49 9.85 -3.58 -16.84
N LYS A 50 8.66 -3.79 -16.25
CA LYS A 50 7.50 -2.91 -16.42
C LYS A 50 7.78 -1.46 -16.00
N ILE A 51 8.53 -1.25 -14.89
CA ILE A 51 8.89 0.11 -14.46
C ILE A 51 9.85 0.76 -15.45
N LYS A 52 10.91 0.04 -15.89
CA LYS A 52 11.90 0.57 -16.84
C LYS A 52 11.31 0.89 -18.21
N GLU A 53 10.30 0.15 -18.66
CA GLU A 53 9.56 0.43 -19.89
C GLU A 53 8.75 1.73 -19.82
N ARG A 54 8.20 2.04 -18.64
CA ARG A 54 7.33 3.22 -18.42
C ARG A 54 8.11 4.48 -18.02
N VAL A 55 9.23 4.31 -17.34
CA VAL A 55 10.01 5.40 -16.76
C VAL A 55 11.42 5.35 -17.29
N ALA A 56 11.73 6.25 -18.25
CA ALA A 56 13.07 6.36 -18.82
C ALA A 56 14.10 6.71 -17.74
N GLY A 57 15.21 5.96 -17.69
CA GLY A 57 16.26 6.19 -16.70
C GLY A 57 15.91 5.78 -15.26
N ALA A 58 14.84 5.02 -15.05
CA ALA A 58 14.41 4.56 -13.71
C ALA A 58 15.56 3.83 -12.99
N ARG A 59 15.88 4.31 -11.80
CA ARG A 59 16.82 3.67 -10.88
C ARG A 59 16.05 2.69 -9.98
N VAL A 60 15.96 1.45 -10.43
CA VAL A 60 15.18 0.41 -9.74
C VAL A 60 15.99 -0.86 -9.58
N ARG A 61 15.94 -1.44 -8.41
CA ARG A 61 16.46 -2.77 -8.06
C ARG A 61 15.41 -3.55 -7.30
N GLY A 62 15.64 -4.84 -7.11
CA GLY A 62 14.63 -5.66 -6.48
C GLY A 62 15.21 -6.73 -5.57
N VAL A 63 14.42 -7.11 -4.56
CA VAL A 63 14.76 -8.17 -3.61
C VAL A 63 13.57 -9.12 -3.47
N ALA A 64 13.83 -10.40 -3.80
CA ALA A 64 12.85 -11.46 -3.54
C ALA A 64 12.94 -11.90 -2.08
N ALA A 65 11.85 -11.67 -1.33
CA ALA A 65 11.70 -12.10 0.05
C ALA A 65 10.20 -12.09 0.42
N ASP A 66 9.78 -13.03 1.25
CA ASP A 66 8.41 -13.03 1.79
C ASP A 66 8.34 -12.16 3.05
N LEU A 67 8.03 -10.88 2.87
CA LEU A 67 7.90 -9.93 3.97
C LEU A 67 6.69 -10.19 4.89
N GLY A 68 5.85 -11.17 4.58
CA GLY A 68 4.81 -11.68 5.49
C GLY A 68 5.38 -12.48 6.65
N THR A 69 6.64 -12.92 6.59
CA THR A 69 7.33 -13.70 7.62
C THR A 69 8.47 -12.93 8.27
N LEU A 70 8.86 -13.31 9.48
CA LEU A 70 10.02 -12.69 10.16
C LEU A 70 11.33 -13.03 9.43
N GLU A 71 11.47 -14.27 8.98
CA GLU A 71 12.64 -14.76 8.26
C GLU A 71 12.84 -13.98 6.94
N GLY A 72 11.75 -13.78 6.20
CA GLY A 72 11.80 -13.01 4.96
C GLY A 72 12.12 -11.54 5.19
N VAL A 73 11.62 -10.94 6.27
CA VAL A 73 12.00 -9.55 6.64
C VAL A 73 13.49 -9.46 6.97
N ASN A 74 14.03 -10.40 7.76
CA ASN A 74 15.45 -10.40 8.11
C ASN A 74 16.33 -10.55 6.84
N ALA A 75 16.02 -11.51 5.97
CA ALA A 75 16.75 -11.69 4.71
C ALA A 75 16.66 -10.48 3.79
N PHE A 76 15.53 -9.75 3.79
CA PHE A 76 15.39 -8.51 3.05
C PHE A 76 16.29 -7.41 3.62
N LEU A 77 16.30 -7.23 4.95
CA LEU A 77 17.05 -6.18 5.63
C LEU A 77 18.58 -6.40 5.56
N GLU A 78 19.05 -7.63 5.42
CA GLU A 78 20.47 -7.93 5.14
C GLU A 78 20.93 -7.36 3.80
N ARG A 79 20.02 -7.24 2.83
CA ARG A 79 20.31 -6.72 1.49
C ARG A 79 20.01 -5.22 1.35
N GLU A 80 19.03 -4.74 2.06
CA GLU A 80 18.51 -3.36 2.01
C GLU A 80 18.40 -2.79 3.44
N ALA A 81 19.55 -2.43 4.01
CA ALA A 81 19.64 -2.00 5.41
C ALA A 81 19.14 -0.57 5.66
N GLU A 82 19.04 0.26 4.62
CA GLU A 82 18.65 1.67 4.73
C GLU A 82 17.54 2.03 3.75
N ALA A 83 16.68 2.94 4.19
CA ALA A 83 15.68 3.60 3.35
C ALA A 83 15.44 5.03 3.84
N ASP A 84 15.15 5.92 2.90
CA ASP A 84 14.65 7.28 3.19
C ASP A 84 13.13 7.31 3.16
N VAL A 85 12.51 6.52 2.27
CA VAL A 85 11.08 6.34 2.14
C VAL A 85 10.74 4.87 2.32
N LEU A 86 9.81 4.55 3.22
CA LEU A 86 9.23 3.23 3.38
C LEU A 86 7.75 3.27 3.04
N VAL A 87 7.34 2.50 2.04
CA VAL A 87 5.92 2.29 1.72
C VAL A 87 5.54 0.85 2.05
N ASN A 88 4.75 0.68 3.10
CA ASN A 88 4.21 -0.61 3.53
C ASN A 88 2.94 -0.92 2.71
N SER A 89 3.12 -1.54 1.54
CA SER A 89 2.04 -1.87 0.61
C SER A 89 1.69 -3.36 0.57
N LEU A 90 2.46 -4.22 1.26
CA LEU A 90 2.13 -5.63 1.37
C LEU A 90 0.80 -5.82 2.11
N GLY A 91 -0.09 -6.63 1.53
CA GLY A 91 -1.34 -7.00 2.18
C GLY A 91 -2.06 -8.12 1.45
N ILE A 92 -2.90 -8.81 2.20
CA ILE A 92 -3.84 -9.83 1.73
C ILE A 92 -5.26 -9.43 2.10
N PHE A 93 -6.22 -9.85 1.30
CA PHE A 93 -7.64 -9.67 1.55
C PHE A 93 -8.41 -10.92 1.10
N GLU A 94 -9.50 -11.21 1.76
CA GLU A 94 -10.37 -12.36 1.48
C GLU A 94 -11.75 -12.07 2.05
N ALA A 95 -12.80 -12.32 1.26
CA ALA A 95 -14.17 -12.27 1.75
C ALA A 95 -14.50 -13.62 2.41
N LYS A 96 -14.98 -13.58 3.66
CA LYS A 96 -15.37 -14.76 4.41
C LYS A 96 -16.42 -14.39 5.47
N PRO A 97 -17.53 -15.14 5.60
CA PRO A 97 -18.52 -14.92 6.67
C PRO A 97 -17.85 -14.97 8.05
N PHE A 98 -18.26 -14.09 8.95
CA PHE A 98 -17.63 -13.96 10.28
C PHE A 98 -17.51 -15.30 11.03
N ALA A 99 -18.59 -16.09 11.03
CA ALA A 99 -18.62 -17.38 11.73
C ALA A 99 -17.69 -18.45 11.13
N GLU A 100 -17.19 -18.23 9.91
CA GLU A 100 -16.29 -19.15 9.20
C GLU A 100 -14.82 -18.71 9.27
N ILE A 101 -14.51 -17.57 9.89
CA ILE A 101 -13.13 -17.09 10.01
C ILE A 101 -12.46 -17.78 11.20
N PRO A 102 -11.54 -18.75 10.97
CA PRO A 102 -10.83 -19.39 12.07
C PRO A 102 -9.76 -18.46 12.66
N ASP A 103 -9.36 -18.71 13.90
CA ASP A 103 -8.30 -17.94 14.59
C ASP A 103 -7.00 -17.85 13.76
N ALA A 104 -6.67 -18.91 13.05
CA ALA A 104 -5.50 -18.93 12.17
C ALA A 104 -5.54 -17.87 11.06
N ASP A 105 -6.73 -17.58 10.50
CA ASP A 105 -6.89 -16.51 9.50
C ASP A 105 -6.73 -15.13 10.15
N TRP A 106 -7.28 -14.90 11.33
CA TRP A 106 -7.08 -13.67 12.09
C TRP A 106 -5.58 -13.39 12.30
N MET A 107 -4.84 -14.40 12.76
CA MET A 107 -3.40 -14.28 12.99
C MET A 107 -2.61 -14.06 11.70
N ARG A 108 -2.93 -14.82 10.64
CA ARG A 108 -2.30 -14.68 9.32
C ARG A 108 -2.50 -13.28 8.74
N PHE A 109 -3.73 -12.76 8.81
CA PHE A 109 -4.02 -11.40 8.33
C PHE A 109 -3.28 -10.34 9.15
N PHE A 110 -3.23 -10.48 10.46
CA PHE A 110 -2.49 -9.56 11.32
C PHE A 110 -0.99 -9.61 11.02
N GLU A 111 -0.42 -10.79 10.88
CA GLU A 111 1.01 -10.95 10.60
C GLU A 111 1.40 -10.33 9.24
N VAL A 112 0.66 -10.67 8.18
CA VAL A 112 0.97 -10.19 6.83
C VAL A 112 0.65 -8.70 6.67
N ASN A 113 -0.52 -8.24 7.12
CA ASN A 113 -0.98 -6.87 6.85
C ASN A 113 -0.40 -5.84 7.84
N VAL A 114 -0.12 -6.24 9.08
CA VAL A 114 0.29 -5.31 10.14
C VAL A 114 1.74 -5.50 10.54
N LEU A 115 2.12 -6.70 11.00
CA LEU A 115 3.46 -6.95 11.53
C LEU A 115 4.55 -6.80 10.47
N SER A 116 4.30 -7.10 9.21
CA SER A 116 5.24 -6.87 8.11
C SER A 116 5.70 -5.41 8.09
N GLY A 117 4.75 -4.47 8.10
CA GLY A 117 5.02 -3.03 8.11
C GLY A 117 5.65 -2.54 9.41
N VAL A 118 5.23 -3.09 10.55
CA VAL A 118 5.84 -2.77 11.87
C VAL A 118 7.31 -3.19 11.91
N ARG A 119 7.66 -4.39 11.41
CA ARG A 119 9.03 -4.89 11.36
C ARG A 119 9.93 -4.00 10.51
N LEU A 120 9.48 -3.63 9.30
CA LEU A 120 10.23 -2.74 8.41
C LEU A 120 10.36 -1.32 8.98
N ALA A 121 9.28 -0.75 9.51
CA ALA A 121 9.32 0.57 10.14
C ALA A 121 10.28 0.60 11.32
N ARG A 122 10.28 -0.43 12.17
CA ARG A 122 11.21 -0.57 13.31
C ARG A 122 12.66 -0.61 12.85
N ALA A 123 12.95 -1.28 11.73
CA ALA A 123 14.31 -1.39 11.21
C ALA A 123 14.82 -0.07 10.59
N TYR A 124 14.00 0.63 9.81
CA TYR A 124 14.46 1.83 9.09
C TYR A 124 14.39 3.12 9.92
N LEU A 125 13.47 3.21 10.88
CA LEU A 125 13.26 4.42 11.67
C LEU A 125 14.54 4.98 12.33
N PRO A 126 15.42 4.17 12.95
CA PRO A 126 16.65 4.71 13.55
C PRO A 126 17.55 5.42 12.55
N GLY A 127 17.66 4.91 11.33
CA GLY A 127 18.39 5.55 10.23
C GLY A 127 17.78 6.88 9.80
N MET A 128 16.46 6.92 9.66
CA MET A 128 15.70 8.13 9.33
C MET A 128 15.86 9.22 10.41
N LEU A 129 15.82 8.84 11.68
CA LEU A 129 16.02 9.77 12.79
C LEU A 129 17.44 10.35 12.82
N ARG A 130 18.48 9.54 12.58
CA ARG A 130 19.87 10.05 12.48
C ARG A 130 20.04 11.06 11.34
N LYS A 131 19.37 10.85 10.21
CA LYS A 131 19.36 11.77 9.05
C LYS A 131 18.43 12.98 9.29
N ASN A 132 17.63 12.97 10.33
CA ASN A 132 16.52 13.90 10.58
C ASN A 132 15.62 14.07 9.33
N TRP A 133 15.43 13.01 8.58
CA TRP A 133 14.58 12.95 7.39
C TRP A 133 14.10 11.52 7.15
N GLY A 134 12.82 11.35 6.93
CA GLY A 134 12.22 10.06 6.58
C GLY A 134 10.74 10.17 6.28
N ARG A 135 10.24 9.22 5.50
CA ARG A 135 8.81 9.07 5.18
C ARG A 135 8.40 7.63 5.37
N ILE A 136 7.47 7.37 6.26
CA ILE A 136 6.88 6.04 6.48
C ILE A 136 5.41 6.13 6.12
N ILE A 137 4.97 5.30 5.17
CA ILE A 137 3.60 5.31 4.67
C ILE A 137 3.04 3.90 4.74
N PHE A 138 1.86 3.76 5.37
CA PHE A 138 1.10 2.52 5.36
C PHE A 138 -0.02 2.61 4.33
N ILE A 139 -0.06 1.67 3.40
CA ILE A 139 -1.18 1.55 2.47
C ILE A 139 -2.28 0.75 3.17
N SER A 140 -3.20 1.51 3.76
CA SER A 140 -4.37 0.96 4.44
C SER A 140 -5.51 0.72 3.43
N SER A 141 -6.71 1.18 3.71
CA SER A 141 -7.91 1.07 2.87
C SER A 141 -9.02 1.95 3.43
N GLU A 142 -10.02 2.30 2.60
CA GLU A 142 -11.30 2.83 3.08
C GLU A 142 -11.94 1.89 4.11
N SER A 143 -11.64 0.59 4.01
CA SER A 143 -12.11 -0.44 4.93
C SER A 143 -11.56 -0.30 6.36
N ALA A 144 -10.60 0.60 6.60
CA ALA A 144 -10.18 0.97 7.95
C ALA A 144 -11.20 1.86 8.68
N GLN A 145 -12.00 2.61 7.94
CA GLN A 145 -13.03 3.51 8.45
C GLN A 145 -14.46 2.98 8.24
N GLN A 146 -14.70 2.35 7.10
CA GLN A 146 -15.97 1.72 6.74
C GLN A 146 -15.75 0.22 6.58
N ILE A 147 -15.68 -0.50 7.71
CA ILE A 147 -15.36 -1.94 7.75
C ILE A 147 -16.42 -2.74 7.01
N PRO A 148 -16.04 -3.49 5.95
CA PRO A 148 -16.99 -4.30 5.22
C PRO A 148 -17.37 -5.55 6.03
N ALA A 149 -18.69 -5.80 6.14
CA ALA A 149 -19.19 -6.94 6.91
C ALA A 149 -18.71 -8.30 6.35
N GLU A 150 -18.45 -8.34 5.05
CA GLU A 150 -17.93 -9.53 4.36
C GLU A 150 -16.42 -9.75 4.54
N MET A 151 -15.69 -8.81 5.16
CA MET A 151 -14.22 -8.86 5.32
C MET A 151 -13.77 -8.24 6.66
N ILE A 152 -14.39 -8.61 7.78
CA ILE A 152 -14.16 -7.97 9.09
C ILE A 152 -12.70 -8.10 9.52
N HIS A 153 -12.07 -9.28 9.37
CA HIS A 153 -10.66 -9.52 9.71
C HIS A 153 -9.70 -8.67 8.86
N TYR A 154 -10.03 -8.43 7.60
CA TYR A 154 -9.30 -7.50 6.76
C TYR A 154 -9.45 -6.06 7.27
N GLY A 155 -10.68 -5.58 7.46
CA GLY A 155 -10.95 -4.23 7.94
C GLY A 155 -10.26 -3.94 9.28
N MET A 156 -10.29 -4.91 10.20
CA MET A 156 -9.56 -4.83 11.48
C MET A 156 -8.05 -4.57 11.25
N THR A 157 -7.41 -5.30 10.33
CA THR A 157 -5.97 -5.09 10.07
C THR A 157 -5.69 -3.74 9.43
N LYS A 158 -6.59 -3.24 8.57
CA LYS A 158 -6.46 -1.93 7.95
C LYS A 158 -6.62 -0.78 8.97
N THR A 159 -7.53 -0.93 9.93
CA THR A 159 -7.64 -0.02 11.07
C THR A 159 -6.39 -0.07 11.96
N ALA A 160 -5.86 -1.26 12.22
CA ALA A 160 -4.63 -1.43 12.98
C ALA A 160 -3.43 -0.72 12.33
N GLN A 161 -3.30 -0.75 11.00
CA GLN A 161 -2.26 0.01 10.28
C GLN A 161 -2.37 1.52 10.52
N VAL A 162 -3.58 2.08 10.51
CA VAL A 162 -3.81 3.51 10.81
C VAL A 162 -3.41 3.85 12.25
N ALA A 163 -3.78 2.98 13.20
CA ALA A 163 -3.41 3.16 14.61
C ALA A 163 -1.89 3.10 14.81
N VAL A 164 -1.20 2.14 14.18
CA VAL A 164 0.26 2.03 14.21
C VAL A 164 0.92 3.27 13.62
N ALA A 165 0.46 3.73 12.45
CA ALA A 165 1.00 4.91 11.80
C ALA A 165 0.84 6.16 12.67
N ARG A 166 -0.33 6.36 13.28
CA ARG A 166 -0.58 7.49 14.18
C ARG A 166 0.31 7.43 15.43
N GLY A 167 0.36 6.29 16.12
CA GLY A 167 1.21 6.12 17.31
C GLY A 167 2.70 6.31 17.00
N LEU A 168 3.15 5.84 15.84
CA LEU A 168 4.54 6.02 15.40
C LEU A 168 4.84 7.50 15.10
N ALA A 169 3.91 8.23 14.47
CA ALA A 169 4.06 9.67 14.25
C ALA A 169 4.22 10.46 15.56
N GLU A 170 3.45 10.12 16.60
CA GLU A 170 3.60 10.73 17.93
C GLU A 170 4.99 10.46 18.54
N SER A 171 5.51 9.23 18.36
CA SER A 171 6.82 8.85 18.92
C SER A 171 8.01 9.56 18.28
N VAL A 172 7.83 10.16 17.10
CA VAL A 172 8.87 10.90 16.35
C VAL A 172 8.59 12.40 16.28
N ALA A 173 7.70 12.91 17.10
CA ALA A 173 7.34 14.32 17.14
C ALA A 173 8.57 15.23 17.29
N GLY A 174 8.58 16.36 16.58
CA GLY A 174 9.70 17.31 16.61
C GLY A 174 10.90 16.94 15.73
N THR A 175 10.79 15.85 14.94
CA THR A 175 11.82 15.44 13.97
C THR A 175 11.41 15.71 12.52
N GLY A 176 12.32 15.53 11.58
CA GLY A 176 12.05 15.61 10.15
C GLY A 176 11.40 14.34 9.55
N VAL A 177 11.04 13.36 10.39
CA VAL A 177 10.36 12.11 9.95
C VAL A 177 8.85 12.29 10.02
N THR A 178 8.15 11.89 8.95
CA THR A 178 6.68 11.83 8.96
C THR A 178 6.18 10.41 8.76
N VAL A 179 5.07 10.09 9.45
CA VAL A 179 4.43 8.78 9.35
C VAL A 179 2.95 8.98 9.06
N ASN A 180 2.47 8.42 7.94
CA ASN A 180 1.10 8.58 7.49
C ASN A 180 0.50 7.26 7.00
N SER A 181 -0.82 7.22 6.88
CA SER A 181 -1.53 6.18 6.16
C SER A 181 -2.22 6.76 4.93
N VAL A 182 -2.18 6.05 3.81
CA VAL A 182 -3.03 6.33 2.65
C VAL A 182 -4.11 5.25 2.60
N LEU A 183 -5.34 5.67 2.41
CA LEU A 183 -6.53 4.82 2.41
C LEU A 183 -7.12 4.77 0.98
N PRO A 184 -6.67 3.84 0.12
CA PRO A 184 -7.29 3.65 -1.18
C PRO A 184 -8.73 3.12 -1.05
N GLY A 185 -9.54 3.47 -2.02
CA GLY A 185 -10.85 2.86 -2.25
C GLY A 185 -10.77 1.62 -3.14
N PRO A 186 -11.91 1.22 -3.72
CA PRO A 186 -11.97 0.15 -4.71
C PRO A 186 -11.10 0.50 -5.92
N THR A 187 -9.98 -0.21 -6.10
CA THR A 187 -8.97 0.07 -7.11
C THR A 187 -8.88 -1.07 -8.12
N ALA A 188 -8.79 -0.77 -9.41
CA ALA A 188 -8.63 -1.73 -10.51
C ALA A 188 -7.21 -2.34 -10.49
N SER A 189 -6.91 -3.14 -9.47
CA SER A 189 -5.69 -3.94 -9.37
C SER A 189 -5.87 -5.33 -10.02
N GLU A 190 -4.78 -6.06 -10.24
CA GLU A 190 -4.85 -7.43 -10.79
C GLU A 190 -5.82 -8.31 -10.00
N GLY A 191 -5.74 -8.31 -8.65
CA GLY A 191 -6.61 -9.13 -7.81
C GLY A 191 -8.09 -8.74 -7.89
N VAL A 192 -8.40 -7.44 -7.98
CA VAL A 192 -9.78 -6.97 -8.19
C VAL A 192 -10.25 -7.26 -9.61
N GLY A 193 -9.36 -7.14 -10.60
CA GLY A 193 -9.66 -7.50 -11.99
C GLY A 193 -10.03 -8.97 -12.15
N ASP A 194 -9.34 -9.88 -11.47
CA ASP A 194 -9.62 -11.32 -11.45
C ASP A 194 -10.97 -11.61 -10.77
N PHE A 195 -11.24 -10.94 -9.65
CA PHE A 195 -12.53 -11.03 -8.93
C PHE A 195 -13.70 -10.57 -9.83
N VAL A 196 -13.59 -9.39 -10.46
CA VAL A 196 -14.59 -8.85 -11.39
C VAL A 196 -14.78 -9.78 -12.59
N ALA A 197 -13.69 -10.32 -13.16
CA ALA A 197 -13.75 -11.26 -14.27
C ALA A 197 -14.44 -12.58 -13.87
N GLY A 198 -14.15 -13.09 -12.67
CA GLY A 198 -14.80 -14.28 -12.11
C GLY A 198 -16.31 -14.07 -11.94
N MET A 199 -16.72 -12.95 -11.35
CA MET A 199 -18.15 -12.60 -11.21
C MET A 199 -18.84 -12.42 -12.56
N ALA A 200 -18.21 -11.74 -13.51
CA ALA A 200 -18.75 -11.54 -14.84
C ALA A 200 -19.04 -12.87 -15.54
N LYS A 201 -18.09 -13.83 -15.45
CA LYS A 201 -18.25 -15.18 -16.00
C LYS A 201 -19.38 -15.95 -15.29
N GLN A 202 -19.45 -15.89 -13.96
CA GLN A 202 -20.46 -16.58 -13.18
C GLN A 202 -21.87 -16.03 -13.46
N GLN A 203 -22.03 -14.72 -13.57
CA GLN A 203 -23.31 -14.06 -13.81
C GLN A 203 -23.65 -13.91 -15.30
N LYS A 204 -22.73 -14.30 -16.20
CA LYS A 204 -22.88 -14.19 -17.68
C LYS A 204 -23.17 -12.76 -18.16
N VAL A 205 -22.53 -11.78 -17.53
CA VAL A 205 -22.62 -10.34 -17.86
C VAL A 205 -21.25 -9.77 -18.20
N SER A 206 -21.20 -8.55 -18.73
CA SER A 206 -19.95 -7.88 -19.05
C SER A 206 -19.22 -7.39 -17.78
N LYS A 207 -17.91 -7.16 -17.87
CA LYS A 207 -17.14 -6.54 -16.77
C LYS A 207 -17.69 -5.17 -16.39
N ALA A 208 -18.14 -4.37 -17.37
CA ALA A 208 -18.73 -3.06 -17.12
C ALA A 208 -20.04 -3.14 -16.33
N GLU A 209 -20.86 -4.16 -16.58
CA GLU A 209 -22.06 -4.41 -15.76
C GLU A 209 -21.72 -4.83 -14.34
N ILE A 210 -20.68 -5.66 -14.14
CA ILE A 210 -20.22 -6.00 -12.79
C ILE A 210 -19.70 -4.77 -12.07
N GLU A 211 -18.92 -3.90 -12.72
CA GLU A 211 -18.47 -2.64 -12.13
C GLU A 211 -19.65 -1.76 -11.72
N LYS A 212 -20.63 -1.58 -12.60
CA LYS A 212 -21.85 -0.84 -12.29
C LYS A 212 -22.60 -1.42 -11.08
N LEU A 213 -22.82 -2.73 -11.08
CA LEU A 213 -23.47 -3.42 -9.96
C LEU A 213 -22.67 -3.32 -8.65
N PHE A 214 -21.35 -3.34 -8.72
CA PHE A 214 -20.50 -3.15 -7.56
C PHE A 214 -20.72 -1.77 -6.92
N PHE A 215 -20.72 -0.70 -7.72
CA PHE A 215 -20.95 0.67 -7.22
C PHE A 215 -22.43 0.98 -6.92
N GLU A 216 -23.37 0.17 -7.39
CA GLU A 216 -24.77 0.28 -6.99
C GLU A 216 -25.07 -0.46 -5.69
N LYS A 217 -24.45 -1.64 -5.45
CA LYS A 217 -24.83 -2.55 -4.36
C LYS A 217 -23.78 -2.69 -3.27
N VAL A 218 -22.49 -2.74 -3.62
CA VAL A 218 -21.41 -3.03 -2.66
C VAL A 218 -20.78 -1.75 -2.12
N ARG A 219 -20.60 -0.74 -2.98
CA ARG A 219 -20.05 0.59 -2.60
C ARG A 219 -20.95 1.72 -3.09
N PRO A 220 -22.24 1.76 -2.68
CA PRO A 220 -23.20 2.75 -3.18
C PRO A 220 -22.87 4.19 -2.76
N SER A 221 -22.02 4.39 -1.76
CA SER A 221 -21.57 5.70 -1.31
C SER A 221 -20.48 6.31 -2.17
N SER A 222 -19.75 5.53 -3.00
CA SER A 222 -18.70 6.06 -3.87
C SER A 222 -19.19 7.25 -4.71
N LEU A 223 -18.43 8.32 -4.70
CA LEU A 223 -18.72 9.49 -5.54
C LEU A 223 -18.15 9.33 -6.95
N LEU A 224 -17.04 8.57 -7.10
CA LEU A 224 -16.46 8.32 -8.43
C LEU A 224 -17.29 7.34 -9.27
N LYS A 225 -18.02 6.41 -8.66
CA LYS A 225 -18.82 5.38 -9.34
C LYS A 225 -18.04 4.53 -10.34
N ARG A 226 -16.74 4.42 -10.18
CA ARG A 226 -15.81 3.57 -10.92
C ARG A 226 -14.69 3.08 -10.01
N PHE A 227 -14.00 2.06 -10.42
CA PHE A 227 -12.72 1.72 -9.77
C PHE A 227 -11.70 2.85 -9.99
N GLU A 228 -10.92 3.11 -8.97
CA GLU A 228 -9.71 3.92 -9.07
C GLU A 228 -8.66 3.18 -9.90
N THR A 229 -7.80 3.91 -10.59
CA THR A 229 -6.62 3.31 -11.19
C THR A 229 -5.52 3.17 -10.13
N THR A 230 -4.62 2.21 -10.33
CA THR A 230 -3.45 2.06 -9.46
C THR A 230 -2.54 3.28 -9.52
N GLU A 231 -2.51 3.97 -10.65
CA GLU A 231 -1.74 5.19 -10.90
C GLU A 231 -2.29 6.38 -10.12
N GLU A 232 -3.60 6.52 -9.96
CA GLU A 232 -4.22 7.56 -9.12
C GLU A 232 -3.76 7.42 -7.67
N VAL A 233 -3.74 6.21 -7.14
CA VAL A 233 -3.21 5.92 -5.79
C VAL A 233 -1.69 6.16 -5.73
N GLY A 234 -0.94 5.73 -6.74
CA GLY A 234 0.50 5.93 -6.86
C GLY A 234 0.90 7.40 -6.79
N ALA A 235 0.17 8.27 -7.47
CA ALA A 235 0.41 9.71 -7.46
C ALA A 235 0.21 10.34 -6.08
N VAL A 236 -0.86 9.93 -5.35
CA VAL A 236 -1.08 10.38 -3.97
C VAL A 236 0.07 9.95 -3.06
N VAL A 237 0.53 8.70 -3.18
CA VAL A 237 1.62 8.18 -2.35
C VAL A 237 2.94 8.89 -2.68
N ALA A 238 3.25 9.17 -3.93
CA ALA A 238 4.45 9.93 -4.31
C ALA A 238 4.42 11.35 -3.72
N PHE A 239 3.26 12.02 -3.73
CA PHE A 239 3.10 13.31 -3.06
C PHE A 239 3.33 13.21 -1.55
N VAL A 240 2.70 12.24 -0.87
CA VAL A 240 2.84 12.04 0.58
C VAL A 240 4.28 11.67 0.98
N ALA A 241 5.02 10.99 0.11
CA ALA A 241 6.44 10.67 0.28
C ALA A 241 7.36 11.88 0.10
N SER A 242 6.87 12.97 -0.45
CA SER A 242 7.67 14.10 -0.89
C SER A 242 8.06 15.06 0.24
N ALA A 243 9.01 15.94 -0.06
CA ALA A 243 9.31 17.10 0.78
C ALA A 243 8.15 18.11 0.83
N ALA A 244 7.36 18.20 -0.25
CA ALA A 244 6.20 19.09 -0.35
C ALA A 244 5.08 18.73 0.63
N ALA A 245 5.02 17.47 1.08
CA ALA A 245 4.05 16.98 2.06
C ALA A 245 4.55 17.01 3.51
N ALA A 246 5.63 17.74 3.83
CA ALA A 246 6.24 17.74 5.17
C ALA A 246 5.29 18.18 6.31
N ALA A 247 4.24 18.94 6.00
CA ALA A 247 3.22 19.33 6.98
C ALA A 247 2.18 18.23 7.29
N ILE A 248 2.19 17.14 6.51
CA ILE A 248 1.27 16.01 6.69
C ILE A 248 1.97 14.97 7.55
N ASN A 249 1.54 14.81 8.80
CA ASN A 249 2.12 13.86 9.74
C ASN A 249 1.04 13.28 10.66
N GLY A 250 1.05 11.98 10.87
CA GLY A 250 0.04 11.26 11.65
C GLY A 250 -1.34 11.20 11.00
N ALA A 251 -1.45 11.48 9.71
CA ALA A 251 -2.71 11.58 9.00
C ALA A 251 -3.15 10.23 8.37
N ALA A 252 -4.46 10.06 8.28
CA ALA A 252 -5.12 9.04 7.47
C ALA A 252 -5.67 9.71 6.20
N ILE A 253 -4.89 9.64 5.12
CA ILE A 253 -5.17 10.36 3.87
C ILE A 253 -6.08 9.51 3.00
N ARG A 254 -7.29 9.97 2.77
CA ARG A 254 -8.28 9.27 1.95
C ARG A 254 -8.00 9.52 0.46
N ALA A 255 -7.80 8.44 -0.27
CA ALA A 255 -7.73 8.38 -1.73
C ALA A 255 -8.68 7.24 -2.15
N GLU A 256 -10.01 7.45 -1.94
CA GLU A 256 -10.98 6.36 -1.90
C GLU A 256 -12.27 6.69 -2.69
N GLY A 257 -12.22 7.70 -3.52
CA GLY A 257 -13.33 8.03 -4.42
C GLY A 257 -14.62 8.46 -3.72
N GLY A 258 -14.55 8.91 -2.46
CA GLY A 258 -15.71 9.33 -1.68
C GLY A 258 -16.59 8.18 -1.19
N VAL A 259 -16.02 7.01 -0.95
CA VAL A 259 -16.73 5.86 -0.37
C VAL A 259 -17.11 6.12 1.09
N VAL A 260 -16.20 6.67 1.87
CA VAL A 260 -16.42 6.98 3.28
C VAL A 260 -17.22 8.27 3.43
N ARG A 261 -18.40 8.19 4.08
CA ARG A 261 -19.34 9.32 4.24
C ARG A 261 -18.98 10.29 5.39
N SER A 262 -17.78 10.22 5.93
CA SER A 262 -17.30 11.16 6.93
C SER A 262 -16.69 12.38 6.27
N ILE A 263 -16.81 13.55 6.90
CA ILE A 263 -16.11 14.77 6.51
C ILE A 263 -14.71 14.86 7.13
N PHE A 264 -14.38 13.94 8.07
CA PHE A 264 -13.09 13.83 8.75
C PHE A 264 -12.42 12.49 8.48
#